data_2959544e9b6b4a2866ff49c7adc859ca
#
_entry.id   2959544e9b6b4a2866ff49c7adc859ca
#
_cell.length_a   1.000
_cell.length_b   1.000
_cell.length_c   1.000
_cell.angle_alpha   90.00
_cell.angle_beta   90.00
_cell.angle_gamma   90.00
#
_symmetry.space_group_name_H-M   'P 1'
#
loop_
_entity.id
_entity.type
_entity.pdbx_description
1 polymer ?
#
loop_
_entity_poly.entity_id
_entity_poly.type
_entity_poly.pdbx_seq_one_letter_code
_entity_poly.pdbx_strand_id
1 'polypeptide(L)'
;MKMFNYLKPNNFLKIINKSQKFVFIIFLVIISIGLVEALILSPEDYKQSDSVRIMYVHVPAAWISLGIFSLIAVLSFGILVFKNKNLSLITKSLAPSGFVFNVIALVTGSIWGKPTWGTWWAWDARITSMLLLAFFYLMFLLSWRVTDNEEKAVKISSYIAIIGLINVPIIKFSVEWWSTLHQPSSVNIFTETSIHTSMLLPLGIMTAAFALFSLLIFLMKYNTELIKIKNKGLDRL
;
A
#
# COMPACT_ATOMS: atom_id res chain seq x y z
N MET A 1 19.00 21.04 -13.03
CA MET A 1 18.21 21.05 -14.28
C MET A 1 18.12 19.69 -15.00
N LYS A 2 19.15 18.81 -15.02
CA LYS A 2 19.07 17.48 -15.69
C LYS A 2 18.11 16.50 -15.02
N MET A 3 17.95 16.51 -13.69
CA MET A 3 17.07 15.60 -12.95
C MET A 3 15.58 15.77 -13.29
N PHE A 4 15.12 17.00 -13.63
CA PHE A 4 13.74 17.25 -14.06
C PHE A 4 13.40 16.72 -15.46
N ASN A 5 14.41 16.44 -16.33
CA ASN A 5 14.16 15.87 -17.65
C ASN A 5 13.73 14.40 -17.60
N TYR A 6 14.11 13.65 -16.55
CA TYR A 6 13.66 12.27 -16.36
C TYR A 6 12.20 12.19 -15.93
N LEU A 7 11.66 13.29 -15.36
CA LEU A 7 10.23 13.38 -14.95
C LEU A 7 9.30 13.77 -16.12
N LYS A 8 9.83 13.97 -17.33
CA LYS A 8 8.98 14.20 -18.51
C LYS A 8 8.25 12.90 -18.88
N PRO A 9 6.91 12.94 -19.11
CA PRO A 9 6.10 11.75 -19.37
C PRO A 9 6.63 10.81 -20.44
N ASN A 10 7.16 11.33 -21.55
CA ASN A 10 7.67 10.53 -22.66
C ASN A 10 8.96 9.75 -22.34
N ASN A 11 9.82 10.30 -21.50
CA ASN A 11 11.04 9.60 -21.07
C ASN A 11 10.73 8.51 -20.04
N PHE A 12 9.76 8.78 -19.19
CA PHE A 12 9.27 7.80 -18.21
C PHE A 12 8.61 6.60 -18.88
N LEU A 13 7.82 6.80 -19.95
CA LEU A 13 7.21 5.72 -20.74
C LEU A 13 8.21 4.69 -21.25
N LYS A 14 9.36 5.15 -21.78
CA LYS A 14 10.41 4.24 -22.28
C LYS A 14 11.02 3.39 -21.16
N ILE A 15 11.26 4.01 -20.01
CA ILE A 15 11.82 3.33 -18.83
C ILE A 15 10.79 2.32 -18.28
N ILE A 16 9.53 2.73 -18.13
CA ILE A 16 8.43 1.90 -17.61
C ILE A 16 8.26 0.63 -18.45
N ASN A 17 8.16 0.75 -19.78
CA ASN A 17 7.91 -0.40 -20.64
C ASN A 17 9.04 -1.42 -20.61
N LYS A 18 10.28 -0.99 -20.45
CA LYS A 18 11.43 -1.88 -20.31
C LYS A 18 11.46 -2.55 -18.94
N SER A 19 11.07 -1.82 -17.89
CA SER A 19 11.14 -2.29 -16.51
C SER A 19 10.01 -3.23 -16.12
N GLN A 20 8.82 -3.10 -16.72
CA GLN A 20 7.64 -3.91 -16.35
C GLN A 20 7.87 -5.41 -16.45
N LYS A 21 8.42 -5.89 -17.58
CA LYS A 21 8.70 -7.32 -17.76
C LYS A 21 9.72 -7.84 -16.76
N PHE A 22 10.74 -7.06 -16.48
CA PHE A 22 11.79 -7.43 -15.53
C PHE A 22 11.24 -7.48 -14.10
N VAL A 23 10.51 -6.46 -13.68
CA VAL A 23 9.85 -6.41 -12.37
C VAL A 23 8.85 -7.58 -12.21
N PHE A 24 8.09 -7.92 -13.26
CA PHE A 24 7.17 -9.04 -13.26
C PHE A 24 7.87 -10.39 -13.04
N ILE A 25 8.98 -10.64 -13.75
CA ILE A 25 9.74 -11.89 -13.59
C ILE A 25 10.32 -12.00 -12.18
N ILE A 26 10.91 -10.92 -11.66
CA ILE A 26 11.44 -10.89 -10.30
C ILE A 26 10.33 -11.12 -9.28
N PHE A 27 9.19 -10.46 -9.47
CA PHE A 27 8.01 -10.67 -8.61
C PHE A 27 7.60 -12.13 -8.59
N LEU A 28 7.46 -12.79 -9.76
CA LEU A 28 7.07 -14.20 -9.83
C LEU A 28 8.05 -15.11 -9.08
N VAL A 29 9.33 -14.89 -9.23
CA VAL A 29 10.37 -15.67 -8.52
C VAL A 29 10.26 -15.45 -7.00
N ILE A 30 10.22 -14.20 -6.56
CA ILE A 30 10.22 -13.86 -5.13
C ILE A 30 8.91 -14.30 -4.47
N ILE A 31 7.74 -14.13 -5.12
CA ILE A 31 6.47 -14.58 -4.54
C ILE A 31 6.39 -16.10 -4.45
N SER A 32 6.92 -16.83 -5.45
CA SER A 32 6.96 -18.29 -5.40
C SER A 32 7.81 -18.80 -4.23
N ILE A 33 9.00 -18.24 -4.04
CA ILE A 33 9.88 -18.55 -2.89
C ILE A 33 9.16 -18.17 -1.60
N GLY A 34 8.60 -16.97 -1.53
CA GLY A 34 7.89 -16.45 -0.35
C GLY A 34 6.72 -17.31 0.08
N LEU A 35 5.93 -17.81 -0.88
CA LEU A 35 4.80 -18.71 -0.59
C LEU A 35 5.27 -20.06 -0.03
N VAL A 36 6.33 -20.64 -0.59
CA VAL A 36 6.91 -21.89 -0.07
C VAL A 36 7.44 -21.67 1.35
N GLU A 37 8.23 -20.64 1.56
CA GLU A 37 8.78 -20.30 2.88
C GLU A 37 7.68 -19.99 3.90
N ALA A 38 6.68 -19.20 3.53
CA ALA A 38 5.63 -18.76 4.44
C ALA A 38 4.61 -19.85 4.79
N LEU A 39 4.22 -20.68 3.81
CA LEU A 39 3.10 -21.61 3.97
C LEU A 39 3.55 -23.05 4.27
N ILE A 40 4.76 -23.43 3.88
CA ILE A 40 5.25 -24.82 3.98
C ILE A 40 6.42 -24.93 4.98
N LEU A 41 7.43 -24.06 4.86
CA LEU A 41 8.68 -24.20 5.62
C LEU A 41 8.69 -23.43 6.94
N SER A 42 7.84 -22.38 7.09
CA SER A 42 7.81 -21.62 8.34
C SER A 42 7.31 -22.47 9.51
N PRO A 43 7.92 -22.31 10.70
CA PRO A 43 7.48 -23.04 11.89
C PRO A 43 6.08 -22.61 12.32
N GLU A 44 5.37 -23.49 12.99
CA GLU A 44 4.15 -23.18 13.71
C GLU A 44 4.44 -22.31 14.95
N ASP A 45 3.51 -21.48 15.33
CA ASP A 45 3.57 -20.74 16.59
C ASP A 45 3.01 -21.59 17.73
N TYR A 46 3.65 -21.52 18.91
CA TYR A 46 3.23 -22.33 20.06
C TYR A 46 1.86 -21.96 20.63
N LYS A 47 1.34 -20.76 20.36
CA LYS A 47 0.00 -20.30 20.77
C LYS A 47 -1.02 -20.37 19.66
N GLN A 48 -0.60 -20.07 18.44
CA GLN A 48 -1.49 -19.85 17.30
C GLN A 48 -1.45 -21.00 16.29
N SER A 49 -0.58 -21.99 16.49
CA SER A 49 -0.36 -23.10 15.55
C SER A 49 -0.20 -22.59 14.10
N ASP A 50 -0.81 -23.21 13.13
CA ASP A 50 -0.76 -22.85 11.72
C ASP A 50 -1.39 -21.47 11.40
N SER A 51 -2.28 -20.95 12.24
CA SER A 51 -2.93 -19.67 11.97
C SER A 51 -1.96 -18.48 11.92
N VAL A 52 -0.77 -18.62 12.52
CA VAL A 52 0.32 -17.64 12.43
C VAL A 52 0.73 -17.36 10.97
N ARG A 53 0.58 -18.32 10.07
CA ARG A 53 0.95 -18.18 8.65
C ARG A 53 0.19 -17.07 7.93
N ILE A 54 -0.98 -16.69 8.44
CA ILE A 54 -1.74 -15.52 7.95
C ILE A 54 -0.93 -14.24 8.10
N MET A 55 -0.04 -14.16 9.09
CA MET A 55 0.87 -13.02 9.32
C MET A 55 1.68 -12.65 8.06
N TYR A 56 2.13 -13.64 7.30
CA TYR A 56 2.98 -13.42 6.12
C TYR A 56 2.25 -12.76 4.93
N VAL A 57 0.93 -12.71 4.99
CA VAL A 57 0.10 -11.95 4.05
C VAL A 57 -0.41 -10.67 4.69
N HIS A 58 -0.92 -10.76 5.92
CA HIS A 58 -1.54 -9.65 6.64
C HIS A 58 -0.57 -8.50 6.90
N VAL A 59 0.58 -8.80 7.50
CA VAL A 59 1.53 -7.77 7.93
C VAL A 59 2.15 -7.03 6.74
N PRO A 60 2.66 -7.70 5.69
CA PRO A 60 3.11 -7.02 4.48
C PRO A 60 2.02 -6.16 3.82
N ALA A 61 0.78 -6.66 3.73
CA ALA A 61 -0.32 -5.90 3.16
C ALA A 61 -0.60 -4.62 3.96
N ALA A 62 -0.62 -4.70 5.29
CA ALA A 62 -0.80 -3.55 6.15
C ALA A 62 0.34 -2.53 5.98
N TRP A 63 1.60 -2.98 5.97
CA TRP A 63 2.76 -2.09 5.80
C TRP A 63 2.75 -1.39 4.44
N ILE A 64 2.48 -2.12 3.35
CA ILE A 64 2.41 -1.55 2.01
C ILE A 64 1.27 -0.54 1.90
N SER A 65 0.10 -0.86 2.44
CA SER A 65 -1.04 0.08 2.44
C SER A 65 -0.71 1.38 3.18
N LEU A 66 -0.20 1.27 4.41
CA LEU A 66 0.18 2.44 5.22
C LEU A 66 1.28 3.27 4.55
N GLY A 67 2.29 2.60 4.00
CA GLY A 67 3.41 3.25 3.30
C GLY A 67 2.94 3.99 2.05
N ILE A 68 2.08 3.37 1.23
CA ILE A 68 1.52 4.02 0.03
C ILE A 68 0.66 5.21 0.40
N PHE A 69 -0.22 5.09 1.42
CA PHE A 69 -1.06 6.22 1.82
C PHE A 69 -0.22 7.40 2.33
N SER A 70 0.78 7.12 3.15
CA SER A 70 1.73 8.13 3.62
C SER A 70 2.46 8.81 2.47
N LEU A 71 2.93 8.05 1.50
CA LEU A 71 3.58 8.57 0.29
C LEU A 71 2.62 9.44 -0.53
N ILE A 72 1.38 8.99 -0.74
CA ILE A 72 0.33 9.78 -1.42
C ILE A 72 0.11 11.11 -0.70
N ALA A 73 0.02 11.11 0.62
CA ALA A 73 -0.20 12.32 1.41
C ALA A 73 0.97 13.31 1.32
N VAL A 74 2.21 12.82 1.41
CA VAL A 74 3.42 13.66 1.25
C VAL A 74 3.49 14.24 -0.17
N LEU A 75 3.24 13.42 -1.19
CA LEU A 75 3.20 13.91 -2.58
C LEU A 75 2.06 14.88 -2.80
N SER A 76 0.90 14.69 -2.15
CA SER A 76 -0.25 15.59 -2.21
C SER A 76 0.06 16.96 -1.62
N PHE A 77 0.82 17.03 -0.53
CA PHE A 77 1.33 18.29 -0.03
C PHE A 77 2.22 18.99 -1.09
N GLY A 78 3.13 18.24 -1.71
CA GLY A 78 3.95 18.74 -2.82
C GLY A 78 3.12 19.21 -4.03
N ILE A 79 2.00 18.55 -4.34
CA ILE A 79 1.08 18.96 -5.42
C ILE A 79 0.47 20.34 -5.12
N LEU A 80 0.00 20.56 -3.90
CA LEU A 80 -0.63 21.83 -3.51
C LEU A 80 0.36 22.98 -3.52
N VAL A 81 1.62 22.74 -3.12
CA VAL A 81 2.68 23.77 -3.07
C VAL A 81 3.24 24.06 -4.46
N PHE A 82 3.63 23.02 -5.21
CA PHE A 82 4.38 23.16 -6.47
C PHE A 82 3.51 23.08 -7.71
N LYS A 83 2.22 22.74 -7.58
CA LYS A 83 1.26 22.56 -8.68
C LYS A 83 1.77 21.63 -9.80
N ASN A 84 2.52 20.59 -9.44
CA ASN A 84 3.17 19.69 -10.38
C ASN A 84 2.21 18.58 -10.83
N LYS A 85 1.78 18.63 -12.09
CA LYS A 85 0.87 17.64 -12.69
C LYS A 85 1.41 16.20 -12.68
N ASN A 86 2.72 16.02 -12.72
CA ASN A 86 3.31 14.68 -12.69
C ASN A 86 3.13 14.01 -11.32
N LEU A 87 3.25 14.76 -10.24
CA LEU A 87 2.98 14.25 -8.89
C LEU A 87 1.52 13.78 -8.74
N SER A 88 0.57 14.49 -9.36
CA SER A 88 -0.84 14.07 -9.32
C SER A 88 -1.10 12.76 -10.07
N LEU A 89 -0.40 12.52 -11.18
CA LEU A 89 -0.46 11.24 -11.89
C LEU A 89 0.14 10.10 -11.06
N ILE A 90 1.23 10.37 -10.35
CA ILE A 90 1.87 9.39 -9.47
C ILE A 90 0.92 9.01 -8.34
N THR A 91 0.34 9.98 -7.62
CA THR A 91 -0.58 9.70 -6.51
C THR A 91 -1.84 8.96 -6.97
N LYS A 92 -2.42 9.37 -8.10
CA LYS A 92 -3.54 8.69 -8.74
C LYS A 92 -3.23 7.23 -9.10
N SER A 93 -2.00 6.96 -9.53
CA SER A 93 -1.56 5.63 -9.95
C SER A 93 -1.18 4.72 -8.79
N LEU A 94 -0.77 5.27 -7.65
CA LEU A 94 -0.46 4.54 -6.42
C LEU A 94 -1.72 4.11 -5.65
N ALA A 95 -2.75 4.95 -5.62
CA ALA A 95 -3.91 4.76 -4.77
C ALA A 95 -4.65 3.42 -4.95
N PRO A 96 -4.84 2.86 -6.17
CA PRO A 96 -5.51 1.58 -6.34
C PRO A 96 -4.80 0.43 -5.65
N SER A 97 -3.47 0.33 -5.75
CA SER A 97 -2.71 -0.73 -5.09
C SER A 97 -2.76 -0.58 -3.57
N GLY A 98 -2.60 0.64 -3.05
CA GLY A 98 -2.72 0.91 -1.61
C GLY A 98 -4.08 0.51 -1.05
N PHE A 99 -5.17 0.82 -1.77
CA PHE A 99 -6.53 0.42 -1.38
C PHE A 99 -6.71 -1.09 -1.36
N VAL A 100 -6.24 -1.80 -2.40
CA VAL A 100 -6.32 -3.28 -2.46
C VAL A 100 -5.56 -3.91 -1.29
N PHE A 101 -4.35 -3.45 -0.99
CA PHE A 101 -3.59 -3.95 0.15
C PHE A 101 -4.26 -3.62 1.49
N ASN A 102 -4.94 -2.49 1.62
CA ASN A 102 -5.74 -2.17 2.79
C ASN A 102 -6.88 -3.19 2.98
N VAL A 103 -7.62 -3.50 1.90
CA VAL A 103 -8.69 -4.51 1.93
C VAL A 103 -8.14 -5.91 2.26
N ILE A 104 -7.00 -6.30 1.67
CA ILE A 104 -6.33 -7.56 2.00
C ILE A 104 -5.99 -7.61 3.49
N ALA A 105 -5.42 -6.53 4.05
CA ALA A 105 -5.11 -6.46 5.47
C ALA A 105 -6.37 -6.59 6.36
N LEU A 106 -7.47 -5.91 6.02
CA LEU A 106 -8.74 -6.02 6.75
C LEU A 106 -9.32 -7.44 6.69
N VAL A 107 -9.36 -8.05 5.51
CA VAL A 107 -9.89 -9.41 5.32
C VAL A 107 -9.03 -10.45 6.04
N THR A 108 -7.73 -10.42 5.84
CA THR A 108 -6.80 -11.37 6.48
C THR A 108 -6.74 -11.16 8.00
N GLY A 109 -6.86 -9.92 8.47
CA GLY A 109 -6.97 -9.60 9.90
C GLY A 109 -8.25 -10.18 10.52
N SER A 110 -9.38 -10.10 9.80
CA SER A 110 -10.64 -10.72 10.22
C SER A 110 -10.53 -12.25 10.29
N ILE A 111 -9.93 -12.89 9.27
CA ILE A 111 -9.70 -14.34 9.23
C ILE A 111 -8.78 -14.77 10.39
N TRP A 112 -7.71 -14.01 10.66
CA TRP A 112 -6.78 -14.28 11.74
C TRP A 112 -7.38 -14.00 13.12
N GLY A 113 -8.27 -13.01 13.24
CA GLY A 113 -8.98 -12.69 14.48
C GLY A 113 -9.88 -13.82 14.97
N LYS A 114 -10.48 -14.60 14.07
CA LYS A 114 -11.39 -15.68 14.47
C LYS A 114 -10.72 -16.76 15.34
N PRO A 115 -9.59 -17.37 14.98
CA PRO A 115 -8.90 -18.33 15.85
C PRO A 115 -8.20 -17.67 17.06
N THR A 116 -7.77 -16.41 16.95
CA THR A 116 -7.01 -15.75 18.04
C THR A 116 -7.88 -15.09 19.11
N TRP A 117 -8.99 -14.48 18.70
CA TRP A 117 -9.87 -13.68 19.57
C TRP A 117 -11.30 -14.22 19.68
N GLY A 118 -11.63 -15.30 18.94
CA GLY A 118 -12.97 -15.88 18.91
C GLY A 118 -13.98 -15.12 18.03
N THR A 119 -13.61 -13.99 17.45
CA THR A 119 -14.50 -13.15 16.63
C THR A 119 -13.87 -12.78 15.30
N TRP A 120 -14.70 -12.61 14.27
CA TRP A 120 -14.26 -12.11 12.95
C TRP A 120 -13.96 -10.61 12.96
N TRP A 121 -14.58 -9.86 13.85
CA TRP A 121 -14.47 -8.41 13.93
C TRP A 121 -14.57 -7.91 15.36
N ALA A 122 -13.70 -6.99 15.71
CA ALA A 122 -13.78 -6.24 16.94
C ALA A 122 -13.68 -4.74 16.63
N TRP A 123 -14.51 -3.94 17.29
CA TRP A 123 -14.46 -2.48 17.14
C TRP A 123 -13.38 -1.87 18.05
N ASP A 124 -12.16 -2.35 17.91
CA ASP A 124 -11.02 -1.77 18.58
C ASP A 124 -10.40 -0.62 17.76
N ALA A 125 -9.50 0.13 18.39
CA ALA A 125 -8.91 1.31 17.77
C ALA A 125 -8.10 0.99 16.50
N ARG A 126 -7.40 -0.15 16.45
CA ARG A 126 -6.55 -0.53 15.30
C ARG A 126 -7.38 -0.95 14.10
N ILE A 127 -8.36 -1.84 14.30
CA ILE A 127 -9.20 -2.34 13.21
C ILE A 127 -10.08 -1.22 12.67
N THR A 128 -10.67 -0.42 13.57
CA THR A 128 -11.54 0.71 13.18
C THR A 128 -10.77 1.79 12.42
N SER A 129 -9.57 2.14 12.86
CA SER A 129 -8.74 3.12 12.14
C SER A 129 -8.22 2.58 10.81
N MET A 130 -7.97 1.28 10.69
CA MET A 130 -7.61 0.65 9.42
C MET A 130 -8.80 0.63 8.44
N LEU A 131 -10.03 0.43 8.93
CA LEU A 131 -11.25 0.58 8.14
C LEU A 131 -11.45 2.05 7.70
N LEU A 132 -11.19 3.01 8.59
CA LEU A 132 -11.23 4.43 8.24
C LEU A 132 -10.22 4.78 7.13
N LEU A 133 -9.04 4.16 7.13
CA LEU A 133 -8.06 4.31 6.05
C LEU A 133 -8.61 3.80 4.71
N ALA A 134 -9.39 2.70 4.72
CA ALA A 134 -10.06 2.21 3.50
C ALA A 134 -11.04 3.27 2.94
N PHE A 135 -11.77 3.96 3.81
CA PHE A 135 -12.65 5.05 3.38
C PHE A 135 -11.87 6.24 2.82
N PHE A 136 -10.73 6.61 3.41
CA PHE A 136 -9.87 7.67 2.84
C PHE A 136 -9.35 7.29 1.45
N TYR A 137 -8.92 6.05 1.23
CA TYR A 137 -8.55 5.54 -0.09
C TYR A 137 -9.73 5.60 -1.07
N LEU A 138 -10.89 5.15 -0.62
CA LEU A 138 -12.10 5.15 -1.46
C LEU A 138 -12.50 6.58 -1.86
N MET A 139 -12.53 7.52 -0.91
CA MET A 139 -12.83 8.92 -1.18
C MET A 139 -11.79 9.54 -2.14
N PHE A 140 -10.50 9.23 -1.96
CA PHE A 140 -9.44 9.64 -2.86
C PHE A 140 -9.71 9.14 -4.29
N LEU A 141 -10.01 7.86 -4.46
CA LEU A 141 -10.28 7.26 -5.78
C LEU A 141 -11.57 7.81 -6.41
N LEU A 142 -12.62 7.99 -5.61
CA LEU A 142 -13.89 8.54 -6.09
C LEU A 142 -13.75 9.99 -6.53
N SER A 143 -12.93 10.82 -5.89
CA SER A 143 -12.73 12.21 -6.28
C SER A 143 -12.29 12.36 -7.74
N TRP A 144 -11.52 11.39 -8.25
CA TRP A 144 -11.09 11.34 -9.65
C TRP A 144 -12.17 10.85 -10.64
N ARG A 145 -13.23 10.22 -10.15
CA ARG A 145 -14.33 9.70 -11.00
C ARG A 145 -15.53 10.63 -11.04
N VAL A 146 -15.80 11.30 -9.92
CA VAL A 146 -17.02 12.11 -9.74
C VAL A 146 -16.80 13.56 -10.20
N THR A 147 -15.55 13.99 -10.29
CA THR A 147 -15.23 15.38 -10.64
C THR A 147 -14.80 15.49 -12.09
N ASP A 148 -15.59 16.19 -12.93
CA ASP A 148 -15.31 16.40 -14.35
C ASP A 148 -14.08 17.29 -14.59
N ASN A 149 -13.78 18.19 -13.65
CA ASN A 149 -12.64 19.10 -13.71
C ASN A 149 -11.42 18.49 -13.04
N GLU A 150 -10.38 18.19 -13.82
CA GLU A 150 -9.15 17.55 -13.34
C GLU A 150 -8.45 18.37 -12.23
N GLU A 151 -8.44 19.71 -12.31
CA GLU A 151 -7.82 20.53 -11.27
C GLU A 151 -8.57 20.46 -9.94
N LYS A 152 -9.91 20.39 -10.00
CA LYS A 152 -10.73 20.18 -8.80
C LYS A 152 -10.50 18.78 -8.23
N ALA A 153 -10.44 17.74 -9.08
CA ALA A 153 -10.15 16.37 -8.65
C ALA A 153 -8.81 16.28 -7.93
N VAL A 154 -7.76 16.91 -8.47
CA VAL A 154 -6.43 16.99 -7.87
C VAL A 154 -6.48 17.65 -6.50
N LYS A 155 -7.14 18.78 -6.37
CA LYS A 155 -7.24 19.49 -5.07
C LYS A 155 -7.99 18.67 -4.04
N ILE A 156 -9.18 18.16 -4.39
CA ILE A 156 -10.01 17.37 -3.47
C ILE A 156 -9.27 16.12 -3.00
N SER A 157 -8.69 15.35 -3.93
CA SER A 157 -7.92 14.15 -3.58
C SER A 157 -6.71 14.48 -2.71
N SER A 158 -6.02 15.59 -2.97
CA SER A 158 -4.89 16.03 -2.16
C SER A 158 -5.29 16.38 -0.72
N TYR A 159 -6.40 17.10 -0.53
CA TYR A 159 -6.91 17.40 0.81
C TYR A 159 -7.34 16.12 1.55
N ILE A 160 -8.03 15.19 0.88
CA ILE A 160 -8.41 13.90 1.47
C ILE A 160 -7.18 13.13 1.94
N ALA A 161 -6.12 13.08 1.13
CA ALA A 161 -4.88 12.38 1.48
C ALA A 161 -4.17 13.02 2.68
N ILE A 162 -4.07 14.35 2.73
CA ILE A 162 -3.42 15.07 3.82
C ILE A 162 -4.20 14.91 5.13
N ILE A 163 -5.53 15.03 5.09
CA ILE A 163 -6.38 14.81 6.27
C ILE A 163 -6.28 13.36 6.73
N GLY A 164 -6.32 12.42 5.80
CA GLY A 164 -6.21 10.99 6.11
C GLY A 164 -4.84 10.59 6.68
N LEU A 165 -3.78 11.38 6.46
CA LEU A 165 -2.46 11.13 7.04
C LEU A 165 -2.50 11.17 8.57
N ILE A 166 -3.39 11.95 9.17
CA ILE A 166 -3.58 12.00 10.63
C ILE A 166 -3.98 10.63 11.19
N ASN A 167 -4.69 9.83 10.39
CA ASN A 167 -5.11 8.49 10.79
C ASN A 167 -3.95 7.45 10.81
N VAL A 168 -2.86 7.69 10.09
CA VAL A 168 -1.72 6.75 10.02
C VAL A 168 -1.02 6.57 11.38
N PRO A 169 -0.63 7.63 12.10
CA PRO A 169 -0.13 7.49 13.47
C PRO A 169 -1.13 6.80 14.42
N ILE A 170 -2.43 7.09 14.28
CA ILE A 170 -3.47 6.44 15.09
C ILE A 170 -3.43 4.92 14.88
N ILE A 171 -3.37 4.44 13.63
CA ILE A 171 -3.21 3.01 13.34
C ILE A 171 -1.91 2.47 13.97
N LYS A 172 -0.79 3.16 13.78
CA LYS A 172 0.53 2.70 14.24
C LYS A 172 0.59 2.56 15.76
N PHE A 173 0.11 3.56 16.50
CA PHE A 173 0.24 3.66 17.94
C PHE A 173 -1.03 3.27 18.70
N SER A 174 -2.07 2.79 18.01
CA SER A 174 -3.36 2.43 18.63
C SER A 174 -3.24 1.45 19.78
N VAL A 175 -2.34 0.48 19.70
CA VAL A 175 -2.15 -0.54 20.75
C VAL A 175 -1.42 0.03 21.97
N GLU A 176 -0.64 1.08 21.80
CA GLU A 176 0.09 1.75 22.86
C GLU A 176 -0.81 2.79 23.58
N TRP A 177 -1.72 3.42 22.83
CA TRP A 177 -2.58 4.48 23.35
C TRP A 177 -3.90 3.97 23.93
N TRP A 178 -4.39 2.81 23.46
CA TRP A 178 -5.67 2.23 23.88
C TRP A 178 -5.54 0.73 24.14
N SER A 179 -6.44 0.20 24.98
CA SER A 179 -6.63 -1.24 25.11
C SER A 179 -7.23 -1.80 23.83
N THR A 180 -6.50 -2.68 23.12
CA THR A 180 -6.97 -3.34 21.90
C THR A 180 -6.74 -4.85 22.01
N LEU A 181 -7.48 -5.63 21.23
CA LEU A 181 -7.22 -7.07 21.10
C LEU A 181 -5.93 -7.36 20.31
N HIS A 182 -5.46 -6.40 19.54
CA HIS A 182 -4.23 -6.50 18.75
C HIS A 182 -3.01 -6.50 19.67
N GLN A 183 -2.09 -7.43 19.39
CA GLN A 183 -0.78 -7.44 20.06
C GLN A 183 0.09 -6.24 19.59
N PRO A 184 1.04 -5.79 20.40
CA PRO A 184 2.05 -4.81 20.00
C PRO A 184 2.82 -5.24 18.75
N SER A 185 3.48 -4.28 18.09
CA SER A 185 4.27 -4.56 16.90
C SER A 185 5.37 -5.58 17.20
N SER A 186 5.28 -6.76 16.60
CA SER A 186 6.27 -7.85 16.80
C SER A 186 7.59 -7.58 16.07
N VAL A 187 7.60 -6.69 15.08
CA VAL A 187 8.79 -6.23 14.36
C VAL A 187 8.98 -4.75 14.63
N ASN A 188 10.10 -4.42 15.26
CA ASN A 188 10.47 -3.03 15.55
C ASN A 188 11.90 -2.78 15.02
N ILE A 189 12.09 -1.61 14.38
CA ILE A 189 13.40 -1.22 13.83
C ILE A 189 14.32 -0.67 14.94
N PHE A 190 13.75 -0.20 16.06
CA PHE A 190 14.48 0.49 17.11
C PHE A 190 14.66 -0.32 18.40
N THR A 191 13.96 -1.46 18.55
CA THR A 191 14.02 -2.35 19.71
C THR A 191 14.15 -3.79 19.26
N GLU A 192 14.42 -4.70 20.19
CA GLU A 192 14.43 -6.12 19.89
C GLU A 192 13.10 -6.60 19.34
N THR A 193 13.14 -7.43 18.30
CA THR A 193 11.95 -8.04 17.71
C THR A 193 11.42 -9.13 18.64
N SER A 194 10.12 -9.16 18.89
CA SER A 194 9.48 -10.20 19.71
C SER A 194 9.13 -11.47 18.92
N ILE A 195 9.31 -11.46 17.61
CA ILE A 195 9.10 -12.61 16.73
C ILE A 195 10.38 -13.45 16.63
N HIS A 196 10.24 -14.77 16.56
CA HIS A 196 11.37 -15.67 16.39
C HIS A 196 12.09 -15.40 15.06
N THR A 197 13.43 -15.51 15.06
CA THR A 197 14.27 -15.18 13.88
C THR A 197 13.93 -16.01 12.65
N SER A 198 13.50 -17.27 12.80
CA SER A 198 13.07 -18.13 11.69
C SER A 198 11.82 -17.61 10.96
N MET A 199 11.00 -16.77 11.60
CA MET A 199 9.82 -16.17 10.99
C MET A 199 10.13 -14.85 10.27
N LEU A 200 11.29 -14.24 10.53
CA LEU A 200 11.67 -12.97 9.89
C LEU A 200 11.98 -13.12 8.41
N LEU A 201 12.64 -14.22 8.03
CA LEU A 201 13.01 -14.46 6.64
C LEU A 201 11.78 -14.58 5.72
N PRO A 202 10.80 -15.49 5.96
CA PRO A 202 9.59 -15.56 5.15
C PRO A 202 8.79 -14.25 5.17
N LEU A 203 8.72 -13.54 6.30
CA LEU A 203 8.07 -12.23 6.39
C LEU A 203 8.76 -11.19 5.49
N GLY A 204 10.09 -11.14 5.49
CA GLY A 204 10.87 -10.24 4.65
C GLY A 204 10.69 -10.54 3.16
N ILE A 205 10.72 -11.81 2.77
CA ILE A 205 10.52 -12.25 1.37
C ILE A 205 9.11 -11.89 0.90
N MET A 206 8.08 -12.14 1.70
CA MET A 206 6.70 -11.79 1.37
C MET A 206 6.50 -10.27 1.30
N THR A 207 7.15 -9.50 2.17
CA THR A 207 7.14 -8.03 2.10
C THR A 207 7.78 -7.51 0.81
N ALA A 208 8.92 -8.07 0.41
CA ALA A 208 9.57 -7.74 -0.86
C ALA A 208 8.69 -8.12 -2.07
N ALA A 209 8.05 -9.28 -2.05
CA ALA A 209 7.11 -9.71 -3.09
C ALA A 209 5.93 -8.72 -3.22
N PHE A 210 5.32 -8.33 -2.11
CA PHE A 210 4.19 -7.38 -2.12
C PHE A 210 4.60 -5.98 -2.56
N ALA A 211 5.81 -5.53 -2.18
CA ALA A 211 6.37 -4.27 -2.66
C ALA A 211 6.59 -4.30 -4.20
N LEU A 212 7.13 -5.39 -4.74
CA LEU A 212 7.29 -5.58 -6.19
C LEU A 212 5.95 -5.66 -6.91
N PHE A 213 4.97 -6.34 -6.35
CA PHE A 213 3.61 -6.37 -6.90
C PHE A 213 2.98 -4.98 -6.92
N SER A 214 3.10 -4.23 -5.83
CA SER A 214 2.64 -2.85 -5.77
C SER A 214 3.32 -1.96 -6.80
N LEU A 215 4.63 -2.09 -6.96
CA LEU A 215 5.42 -1.38 -7.99
C LEU A 215 4.92 -1.75 -9.39
N LEU A 216 4.68 -3.02 -9.67
CA LEU A 216 4.17 -3.47 -10.96
C LEU A 216 2.81 -2.85 -11.29
N ILE A 217 1.86 -2.90 -10.34
CA ILE A 217 0.52 -2.29 -10.50
C ILE A 217 0.66 -0.76 -10.72
N PHE A 218 1.52 -0.10 -9.95
CA PHE A 218 1.81 1.32 -10.12
C PHE A 218 2.32 1.61 -11.55
N LEU A 219 3.33 0.88 -12.02
CA LEU A 219 3.90 1.08 -13.36
C LEU A 219 2.86 0.87 -14.45
N MET A 220 2.02 -0.16 -14.34
CA MET A 220 0.94 -0.43 -15.30
C MET A 220 -0.10 0.69 -15.30
N LYS A 221 -0.50 1.15 -14.12
CA LYS A 221 -1.51 2.20 -13.95
C LYS A 221 -0.99 3.55 -14.45
N TYR A 222 0.24 3.89 -14.08
CA TYR A 222 0.90 5.11 -14.51
C TYR A 222 1.06 5.17 -16.04
N ASN A 223 1.46 4.06 -16.66
CA ASN A 223 1.53 3.92 -18.12
C ASN A 223 0.17 4.17 -18.78
N THR A 224 -0.89 3.58 -18.23
CA THR A 224 -2.27 3.77 -18.72
C THR A 224 -2.68 5.24 -18.66
N GLU A 225 -2.41 5.94 -17.57
CA GLU A 225 -2.75 7.36 -17.42
C GLU A 225 -1.94 8.24 -18.40
N LEU A 226 -0.65 7.93 -18.64
CA LEU A 226 0.15 8.63 -19.64
C LEU A 226 -0.36 8.45 -21.06
N ILE A 227 -0.79 7.23 -21.43
CA ILE A 227 -1.39 6.95 -22.74
C ILE A 227 -2.69 7.74 -22.92
N LYS A 228 -3.54 7.80 -21.89
CA LYS A 228 -4.77 8.60 -21.94
C LYS A 228 -4.50 10.08 -22.20
N ILE A 229 -3.48 10.66 -21.57
CA ILE A 229 -3.09 12.06 -21.77
C ILE A 229 -2.60 12.28 -23.20
N LYS A 230 -1.77 11.37 -23.72
CA LYS A 230 -1.25 11.43 -25.08
C LYS A 230 -2.39 11.39 -26.10
N ASN A 231 -3.36 10.48 -25.94
CA ASN A 231 -4.48 10.35 -26.85
C ASN A 231 -5.38 11.62 -26.82
N LYS A 232 -5.69 12.14 -25.63
CA LYS A 232 -6.44 13.42 -25.52
C LYS A 232 -5.70 14.61 -26.18
N GLY A 233 -4.39 14.59 -26.25
CA GLY A 233 -3.60 15.60 -26.98
C GLY A 233 -3.67 15.45 -28.49
N LEU A 234 -3.78 14.22 -29.00
CA LEU A 234 -3.94 13.93 -30.44
C LEU A 234 -5.33 14.25 -30.95
N ASP A 235 -6.36 14.04 -30.12
CA ASP A 235 -7.77 14.36 -30.47
C ASP A 235 -8.04 15.88 -30.55
N ARG A 236 -7.08 16.72 -30.17
CA ARG A 236 -7.17 18.19 -30.22
C ARG A 236 -6.37 18.82 -31.38
N LEU A 237 -5.70 18.00 -32.18
CA LEU A 237 -4.98 18.40 -33.41
C LEU A 237 -5.79 18.06 -34.65
#